data_27efce31b50cb986f05596c2cefefac6
#
_entry.id   27efce31b50cb986f05596c2cefefac6
#
_cell.length_a   1.000
_cell.length_b   1.000
_cell.length_c   1.000
_cell.angle_alpha   90.00
_cell.angle_beta   90.00
_cell.angle_gamma   90.00
#
_symmetry.space_group_name_H-M   'P 1'
#
loop_
_entity.id
_entity.type
_entity.pdbx_description
1 polymer ?
#
loop_
_entity_poly.entity_id
_entity_poly.type
_entity_poly.pdbx_seq_one_letter_code
_entity_poly.pdbx_strand_id
1 'polypeptide(L)'
;MRGTGVGALLAVAAAAAVLAFAAVRALFGSFVFHWTDLLFPWALTAGCAAAARWVRRVLAEERVGQDRSQVHPLTIARLCTAGSAAAWLGAVLGGAYAGAAAWLLPRWGVLAAVAEEGPTVLVGVATGTALAAAGLWLERSCRVPPEDGDPPRLPGLAAEPR
;
A
#
# COMPACT_ATOMS: atom_id res chain seq x y z
N MET A 1 17.62 -2.43 3.88
CA MET A 1 16.27 -2.50 4.51
C MET A 1 15.48 -3.61 3.84
N ARG A 2 14.90 -4.55 4.62
CA ARG A 2 14.04 -5.59 4.04
C ARG A 2 12.74 -4.94 3.60
N GLY A 3 12.39 -5.09 2.33
CA GLY A 3 11.14 -4.55 1.81
C GLY A 3 9.93 -5.26 2.36
N THR A 4 8.77 -4.57 2.29
CA THR A 4 7.50 -5.15 2.72
C THR A 4 7.22 -6.43 1.92
N GLY A 5 7.24 -7.56 2.60
CA GLY A 5 6.99 -8.87 1.99
C GLY A 5 5.50 -9.03 1.65
N VAL A 6 5.18 -9.39 0.42
CA VAL A 6 3.79 -9.64 0.01
C VAL A 6 3.14 -10.71 0.89
N GLY A 7 3.91 -11.73 1.30
CA GLY A 7 3.42 -12.78 2.22
C GLY A 7 2.98 -12.24 3.57
N ALA A 8 3.71 -11.26 4.13
CA ALA A 8 3.34 -10.63 5.40
C ALA A 8 2.05 -9.80 5.27
N LEU A 9 1.89 -9.08 4.15
CA LEU A 9 0.66 -8.33 3.86
C LEU A 9 -0.55 -9.26 3.72
N LEU A 10 -0.38 -10.39 3.02
CA LEU A 10 -1.45 -11.39 2.88
C LEU A 10 -1.81 -12.02 4.23
N ALA A 11 -0.83 -12.31 5.08
CA ALA A 11 -1.07 -12.84 6.41
C ALA A 11 -1.87 -11.84 7.28
N VAL A 12 -1.52 -10.55 7.24
CA VAL A 12 -2.26 -9.51 7.95
C VAL A 12 -3.66 -9.31 7.36
N ALA A 13 -3.81 -9.32 6.04
CA ALA A 13 -5.12 -9.24 5.40
C ALA A 13 -6.01 -10.43 5.80
N ALA A 14 -5.47 -11.65 5.83
CA ALA A 14 -6.19 -12.84 6.28
C ALA A 14 -6.60 -12.74 7.77
N ALA A 15 -5.71 -12.28 8.63
CA ALA A 15 -6.02 -12.07 10.05
C ALA A 15 -7.12 -11.02 10.23
N ALA A 16 -7.04 -9.89 9.50
CA ALA A 16 -8.06 -8.85 9.50
C ALA A 16 -9.41 -9.38 8.98
N ALA A 17 -9.39 -10.23 7.95
CA ALA A 17 -10.61 -10.86 7.41
C ALA A 17 -11.28 -11.78 8.44
N VAL A 18 -10.52 -12.60 9.13
CA VAL A 18 -11.06 -13.50 10.18
C VAL A 18 -11.66 -12.70 11.32
N LEU A 19 -10.96 -11.65 11.78
CA LEU A 19 -11.45 -10.77 12.85
C LEU A 19 -12.73 -10.04 12.44
N ALA A 20 -12.75 -9.48 11.22
CA ALA A 20 -13.92 -8.77 10.71
C ALA A 20 -15.11 -9.72 10.51
N PHE A 21 -14.89 -10.93 9.98
CA PHE A 21 -15.92 -11.96 9.87
C PHE A 21 -16.53 -12.30 11.24
N ALA A 22 -15.69 -12.52 12.27
CA ALA A 22 -16.15 -12.80 13.62
C ALA A 22 -16.90 -11.61 14.23
N ALA A 23 -16.40 -10.38 14.03
CA ALA A 23 -17.03 -9.17 14.54
C ALA A 23 -18.41 -8.93 13.90
N VAL A 24 -18.51 -9.02 12.58
CA VAL A 24 -19.79 -8.86 11.86
C VAL A 24 -20.77 -9.93 12.28
N ARG A 25 -20.32 -11.18 12.45
CA ARG A 25 -21.18 -12.26 12.94
C ARG A 25 -21.72 -12.03 14.35
N ALA A 26 -20.88 -11.47 15.26
CA ALA A 26 -21.23 -11.28 16.65
C ALA A 26 -22.07 -10.01 16.87
N LEU A 27 -21.82 -8.95 16.11
CA LEU A 27 -22.35 -7.61 16.29
C LEU A 27 -23.18 -7.14 15.09
N PHE A 28 -23.78 -8.08 14.36
CA PHE A 28 -24.61 -7.75 13.19
C PHE A 28 -25.75 -6.79 13.58
N GLY A 29 -25.87 -5.69 12.83
CA GLY A 29 -26.83 -4.61 13.12
C GLY A 29 -26.23 -3.41 13.86
N SER A 30 -24.99 -3.51 14.38
CA SER A 30 -24.28 -2.37 14.98
C SER A 30 -23.33 -1.67 14.01
N PHE A 31 -23.01 -2.31 12.88
CA PHE A 31 -22.15 -1.75 11.84
C PHE A 31 -23.00 -1.27 10.66
N VAL A 32 -22.78 -0.03 10.26
CA VAL A 32 -23.38 0.56 9.08
C VAL A 32 -22.25 1.00 8.16
N PHE A 33 -22.20 0.46 6.94
CA PHE A 33 -21.16 0.79 5.96
C PHE A 33 -21.61 1.98 5.10
N HIS A 34 -20.91 3.12 5.24
CA HIS A 34 -21.21 4.32 4.48
C HIS A 34 -20.25 4.50 3.31
N TRP A 35 -20.73 4.96 2.18
CA TRP A 35 -19.93 5.33 1.03
C TRP A 35 -18.89 6.41 1.32
N THR A 36 -19.21 7.31 2.25
CA THR A 36 -18.31 8.38 2.68
C THR A 36 -17.02 7.87 3.30
N ASP A 37 -17.06 6.70 3.93
CA ASP A 37 -15.88 6.09 4.58
C ASP A 37 -14.83 5.64 3.57
N LEU A 38 -15.25 5.42 2.31
CA LEU A 38 -14.36 5.01 1.22
C LEU A 38 -13.67 6.19 0.53
N LEU A 39 -14.13 7.43 0.71
CA LEU A 39 -13.54 8.60 0.05
C LEU A 39 -12.09 8.81 0.45
N PHE A 40 -11.78 8.69 1.74
CA PHE A 40 -10.43 8.87 2.25
C PHE A 40 -9.43 7.81 1.71
N PRO A 41 -9.71 6.50 1.78
CA PRO A 41 -8.87 5.48 1.15
C PRO A 41 -8.68 5.66 -0.35
N TRP A 42 -9.71 6.12 -1.09
CA TRP A 42 -9.61 6.44 -2.52
C TRP A 42 -8.65 7.62 -2.78
N ALA A 43 -8.80 8.71 -2.02
CA ALA A 43 -7.90 9.86 -2.12
C ALA A 43 -6.46 9.46 -1.81
N LEU A 44 -6.25 8.62 -0.78
CA LEU A 44 -4.94 8.11 -0.42
C LEU A 44 -4.34 7.21 -1.51
N THR A 45 -5.15 6.35 -2.14
CA THR A 45 -4.74 5.51 -3.27
C THR A 45 -4.27 6.37 -4.45
N ALA A 46 -5.04 7.38 -4.81
CA ALA A 46 -4.69 8.32 -5.88
C ALA A 46 -3.40 9.09 -5.53
N GLY A 47 -3.26 9.55 -4.30
CA GLY A 47 -2.06 10.21 -3.79
C GLY A 47 -0.81 9.33 -3.87
N CYS A 48 -0.88 8.08 -3.43
CA CYS A 48 0.21 7.11 -3.54
C CYS A 48 0.59 6.83 -4.99
N ALA A 49 -0.40 6.67 -5.88
CA ALA A 49 -0.16 6.44 -7.31
C ALA A 49 0.49 7.66 -7.99
N ALA A 50 0.04 8.87 -7.65
CA ALA A 50 0.63 10.11 -8.15
C ALA A 50 2.08 10.28 -7.65
N ALA A 51 2.31 10.03 -6.35
CA ALA A 51 3.64 10.09 -5.76
C ALA A 51 4.59 9.05 -6.40
N ALA A 52 4.13 7.82 -6.63
CA ALA A 52 4.93 6.79 -7.29
C ALA A 52 5.34 7.20 -8.71
N ARG A 53 4.41 7.78 -9.48
CA ARG A 53 4.73 8.30 -10.84
C ARG A 53 5.71 9.45 -10.78
N TRP A 54 5.53 10.37 -9.83
CA TRP A 54 6.42 11.51 -9.65
C TRP A 54 7.83 11.08 -9.28
N VAL A 55 7.98 10.19 -8.29
CA VAL A 55 9.28 9.64 -7.87
C VAL A 55 10.01 8.99 -9.05
N ARG A 56 9.31 8.17 -9.83
CA ARG A 56 9.92 7.53 -11.01
C ARG A 56 10.40 8.53 -12.05
N ARG A 57 9.69 9.63 -12.26
CA ARG A 57 10.12 10.70 -13.18
C ARG A 57 11.37 11.40 -12.65
N VAL A 58 11.37 11.77 -11.37
CA VAL A 58 12.51 12.45 -10.73
C VAL A 58 13.78 11.59 -10.77
N LEU A 59 13.64 10.28 -10.52
CA LEU A 59 14.76 9.33 -10.60
C LEU A 59 15.24 9.14 -12.04
N ALA A 60 14.35 9.10 -13.03
CA ALA A 60 14.70 8.95 -14.44
C ALA A 60 15.39 10.20 -15.01
N GLU A 61 15.15 11.38 -14.44
CA GLU A 61 15.76 12.65 -14.84
C GLU A 61 17.03 12.99 -14.04
N GLU A 62 17.52 12.06 -13.21
CA GLU A 62 18.69 12.23 -12.32
C GLU A 62 18.63 13.50 -11.44
N ARG A 63 17.42 13.97 -11.11
CA ARG A 63 17.18 15.19 -10.32
C ARG A 63 17.25 14.95 -8.81
N VAL A 64 17.99 13.96 -8.36
CA VAL A 64 18.19 13.66 -6.94
C VAL A 64 19.59 14.06 -6.52
N GLY A 65 19.70 15.00 -5.58
CA GLY A 65 20.99 15.44 -5.09
C GLY A 65 20.90 16.53 -4.02
N GLN A 66 22.05 17.15 -3.70
CA GLN A 66 22.17 18.19 -2.67
C GLN A 66 22.09 19.61 -3.25
N ASP A 67 21.92 19.76 -4.55
CA ASP A 67 21.83 21.08 -5.19
C ASP A 67 20.42 21.66 -5.03
N ARG A 68 20.30 23.00 -4.96
CA ARG A 68 19.02 23.71 -4.74
C ARG A 68 17.95 23.41 -5.79
N SER A 69 18.34 22.90 -6.96
CA SER A 69 17.44 22.50 -8.05
C SER A 69 17.01 21.03 -7.97
N GLN A 70 17.54 20.26 -7.02
CA GLN A 70 17.35 18.81 -6.91
C GLN A 70 16.46 18.44 -5.72
N VAL A 71 15.75 17.32 -5.82
CA VAL A 71 14.89 16.84 -4.75
C VAL A 71 15.73 16.27 -3.60
N HIS A 72 15.47 16.75 -2.39
CA HIS A 72 16.22 16.33 -1.21
C HIS A 72 16.01 14.82 -0.93
N PRO A 73 17.05 14.03 -0.69
CA PRO A 73 16.96 12.57 -0.45
C PRO A 73 15.99 12.19 0.67
N LEU A 74 15.86 13.03 1.71
CA LEU A 74 14.90 12.83 2.80
C LEU A 74 13.44 12.82 2.34
N THR A 75 13.09 13.52 1.26
CA THR A 75 11.73 13.51 0.72
C THR A 75 11.40 12.15 0.14
N ILE A 76 12.35 11.55 -0.59
CA ILE A 76 12.17 10.20 -1.16
C ILE A 76 12.06 9.15 -0.03
N ALA A 77 12.89 9.26 1.01
CA ALA A 77 12.82 8.37 2.17
C ALA A 77 11.45 8.45 2.89
N ARG A 78 10.90 9.66 3.06
CA ARG A 78 9.56 9.86 3.64
C ARG A 78 8.46 9.26 2.77
N LEU A 79 8.55 9.39 1.45
CA LEU A 79 7.59 8.80 0.52
C LEU A 79 7.67 7.26 0.53
N CYS A 80 8.87 6.70 0.68
CA CYS A 80 9.05 5.26 0.81
C CYS A 80 8.34 4.70 2.06
N THR A 81 8.51 5.36 3.22
CA THR A 81 7.84 4.96 4.47
C THR A 81 6.33 5.15 4.39
N ALA A 82 5.86 6.24 3.75
CA ALA A 82 4.44 6.46 3.51
C ALA A 82 3.84 5.38 2.60
N GLY A 83 4.56 4.96 1.56
CA GLY A 83 4.16 3.86 0.68
C GLY A 83 4.00 2.54 1.44
N SER A 84 4.97 2.21 2.30
CA SER A 84 4.89 1.02 3.15
C SER A 84 3.69 1.09 4.10
N ALA A 85 3.48 2.21 4.80
CA ALA A 85 2.33 2.41 5.68
C ALA A 85 0.99 2.28 4.94
N ALA A 86 0.87 2.86 3.73
CA ALA A 86 -0.31 2.74 2.89
C ALA A 86 -0.57 1.28 2.46
N ALA A 87 0.49 0.50 2.17
CA ALA A 87 0.35 -0.91 1.83
C ALA A 87 -0.21 -1.73 3.01
N TRP A 88 0.28 -1.51 4.23
CA TRP A 88 -0.25 -2.15 5.43
C TRP A 88 -1.70 -1.76 5.72
N LEU A 89 -2.01 -0.46 5.62
CA LEU A 89 -3.38 0.04 5.81
C LEU A 89 -4.33 -0.58 4.79
N GLY A 90 -3.91 -0.64 3.52
CA GLY A 90 -4.69 -1.27 2.44
C GLY A 90 -4.94 -2.76 2.68
N ALA A 91 -3.94 -3.50 3.19
CA ALA A 91 -4.06 -4.91 3.54
C ALA A 91 -5.08 -5.14 4.67
N VAL A 92 -5.04 -4.30 5.72
CA VAL A 92 -6.00 -4.37 6.83
C VAL A 92 -7.40 -4.03 6.36
N LEU A 93 -7.58 -2.93 5.62
CA LEU A 93 -8.89 -2.52 5.10
C LEU A 93 -9.46 -3.55 4.14
N GLY A 94 -8.67 -3.97 3.14
CA GLY A 94 -9.11 -4.97 2.17
C GLY A 94 -9.48 -6.30 2.82
N GLY A 95 -8.69 -6.73 3.81
CA GLY A 95 -8.97 -7.92 4.63
C GLY A 95 -10.26 -7.76 5.43
N ALA A 96 -10.45 -6.65 6.12
CA ALA A 96 -11.65 -6.40 6.92
C ALA A 96 -12.92 -6.40 6.06
N TYR A 97 -12.91 -5.69 4.92
CA TYR A 97 -14.04 -5.72 3.99
C TYR A 97 -14.25 -7.10 3.36
N ALA A 98 -13.18 -7.85 3.08
CA ALA A 98 -13.29 -9.23 2.58
C ALA A 98 -13.95 -10.17 3.62
N GLY A 99 -13.60 -10.02 4.89
CA GLY A 99 -14.23 -10.75 5.99
C GLY A 99 -15.72 -10.42 6.13
N ALA A 100 -16.08 -9.15 6.05
CA ALA A 100 -17.46 -8.70 6.03
C ALA A 100 -18.21 -9.26 4.81
N ALA A 101 -17.62 -9.19 3.62
CA ALA A 101 -18.17 -9.75 2.38
C ALA A 101 -18.44 -11.27 2.51
N ALA A 102 -17.50 -12.01 3.08
CA ALA A 102 -17.61 -13.46 3.25
C ALA A 102 -18.83 -13.85 4.13
N TRP A 103 -19.21 -12.98 5.07
CA TRP A 103 -20.39 -13.20 5.89
C TRP A 103 -21.68 -12.73 5.20
N LEU A 104 -21.65 -11.59 4.51
CA LEU A 104 -22.81 -10.94 3.88
C LEU A 104 -23.24 -11.63 2.58
N LEU A 105 -22.29 -11.97 1.68
CA LEU A 105 -22.59 -12.49 0.34
C LEU A 105 -23.47 -13.75 0.33
N PRO A 106 -23.26 -14.78 1.20
CA PRO A 106 -24.13 -15.96 1.22
C PRO A 106 -25.59 -15.65 1.64
N ARG A 107 -25.81 -14.46 2.20
CA ARG A 107 -27.13 -14.00 2.69
C ARG A 107 -27.80 -13.00 1.76
N TRP A 108 -27.20 -12.79 0.58
CA TRP A 108 -27.76 -11.92 -0.46
C TRP A 108 -29.13 -12.44 -0.90
N GLY A 109 -30.14 -11.60 -0.79
CA GLY A 109 -31.53 -11.96 -1.10
C GLY A 109 -32.36 -12.49 0.07
N VAL A 110 -31.76 -12.74 1.23
CA VAL A 110 -32.46 -13.14 2.46
C VAL A 110 -32.68 -11.95 3.41
N LEU A 111 -31.70 -11.06 3.46
CA LEU A 111 -31.70 -9.88 4.34
C LEU A 111 -31.71 -8.61 3.49
N ALA A 112 -32.71 -7.75 3.68
CA ALA A 112 -32.79 -6.47 2.96
C ALA A 112 -31.56 -5.57 3.18
N ALA A 113 -31.02 -5.54 4.40
CA ALA A 113 -29.81 -4.79 4.73
C ALA A 113 -28.59 -5.22 3.88
N VAL A 114 -28.49 -6.50 3.52
CA VAL A 114 -27.39 -7.00 2.69
C VAL A 114 -27.49 -6.48 1.25
N ALA A 115 -28.68 -6.25 0.74
CA ALA A 115 -28.87 -5.68 -0.60
C ALA A 115 -28.42 -4.21 -0.65
N GLU A 116 -28.55 -3.47 0.44
CA GLU A 116 -28.11 -2.07 0.54
C GLU A 116 -26.61 -1.95 0.81
N GLU A 117 -26.06 -2.75 1.70
CA GLU A 117 -24.66 -2.66 2.16
C GLU A 117 -23.69 -3.47 1.29
N GLY A 118 -24.16 -4.50 0.60
CA GLY A 118 -23.33 -5.40 -0.19
C GLY A 118 -22.46 -4.71 -1.24
N PRO A 119 -22.98 -3.79 -2.06
CA PRO A 119 -22.18 -3.04 -3.02
C PRO A 119 -21.07 -2.23 -2.35
N THR A 120 -21.35 -1.56 -1.22
CA THR A 120 -20.38 -0.78 -0.46
C THR A 120 -19.24 -1.65 0.06
N VAL A 121 -19.56 -2.83 0.56
CA VAL A 121 -18.56 -3.78 1.05
C VAL A 121 -17.66 -4.30 -0.07
N LEU A 122 -18.22 -4.61 -1.24
CA LEU A 122 -17.43 -5.03 -2.41
C LEU A 122 -16.49 -3.92 -2.91
N VAL A 123 -16.99 -2.69 -2.96
CA VAL A 123 -16.14 -1.53 -3.29
C VAL A 123 -15.06 -1.33 -2.22
N GLY A 124 -15.37 -1.59 -0.95
CA GLY A 124 -14.39 -1.57 0.14
C GLY A 124 -13.25 -2.56 -0.05
N VAL A 125 -13.53 -3.80 -0.48
CA VAL A 125 -12.51 -4.80 -0.83
C VAL A 125 -11.63 -4.29 -1.97
N ALA A 126 -12.25 -3.76 -3.04
CA ALA A 126 -11.52 -3.23 -4.19
C ALA A 126 -10.64 -2.03 -3.78
N THR A 127 -11.16 -1.13 -2.94
CA THR A 127 -10.43 0.03 -2.42
C THR A 127 -9.23 -0.39 -1.58
N GLY A 128 -9.40 -1.33 -0.64
CA GLY A 128 -8.30 -1.82 0.20
C GLY A 128 -7.21 -2.50 -0.61
N THR A 129 -7.58 -3.33 -1.58
CA THR A 129 -6.60 -3.98 -2.48
C THR A 129 -5.89 -2.97 -3.39
N ALA A 130 -6.60 -1.98 -3.92
CA ALA A 130 -6.01 -0.90 -4.72
C ALA A 130 -5.02 -0.06 -3.90
N LEU A 131 -5.37 0.27 -2.65
CA LEU A 131 -4.49 1.01 -1.74
C LEU A 131 -3.23 0.21 -1.41
N ALA A 132 -3.37 -1.10 -1.12
CA ALA A 132 -2.22 -1.97 -0.87
C ALA A 132 -1.29 -2.04 -2.09
N ALA A 133 -1.85 -2.18 -3.28
CA ALA A 133 -1.09 -2.21 -4.53
C ALA A 133 -0.40 -0.87 -4.82
N ALA A 134 -1.08 0.26 -4.65
CA ALA A 134 -0.52 1.59 -4.84
C ALA A 134 0.60 1.89 -3.84
N GLY A 135 0.43 1.49 -2.57
CA GLY A 135 1.44 1.61 -1.53
C GLY A 135 2.70 0.80 -1.83
N LEU A 136 2.54 -0.47 -2.23
CA LEU A 136 3.65 -1.31 -2.68
C LEU A 136 4.33 -0.75 -3.92
N TRP A 137 3.57 -0.21 -4.85
CA TRP A 137 4.13 0.41 -6.05
C TRP A 137 4.98 1.62 -5.69
N LEU A 138 4.49 2.49 -4.79
CA LEU A 138 5.25 3.64 -4.29
C LEU A 138 6.53 3.18 -3.57
N GLU A 139 6.45 2.21 -2.65
CA GLU A 139 7.61 1.65 -1.96
C GLU A 139 8.66 1.11 -2.93
N ARG A 140 8.23 0.34 -3.95
CA ARG A 140 9.14 -0.21 -4.96
C ARG A 140 9.73 0.86 -5.87
N SER A 141 8.98 1.93 -6.15
CA SER A 141 9.46 3.04 -6.98
C SER A 141 10.56 3.86 -6.29
N CYS A 142 10.62 3.83 -4.97
CA CYS A 142 11.66 4.51 -4.18
C CYS A 142 12.93 3.67 -4.00
N ARG A 143 12.93 2.39 -4.41
CA ARG A 143 14.12 1.54 -4.29
C ARG A 143 15.00 1.75 -5.51
N VAL A 144 16.18 2.29 -5.29
CA VAL A 144 17.26 2.25 -6.28
C VAL A 144 17.70 0.78 -6.38
N PRO A 145 17.79 0.18 -7.59
CA PRO A 145 18.45 -1.10 -7.76
C PRO A 145 19.86 -1.02 -7.14
N PRO A 146 20.38 -2.08 -6.49
CA PRO A 146 21.80 -2.14 -6.19
C PRO A 146 22.51 -1.88 -7.52
N GLU A 147 23.34 -0.86 -7.57
CA GLU A 147 24.30 -0.78 -8.65
C GLU A 147 25.16 -2.06 -8.52
N ASP A 148 25.03 -2.98 -9.48
CA ASP A 148 26.03 -3.99 -9.77
C ASP A 148 27.27 -3.25 -10.32
N GLY A 149 27.78 -2.36 -9.52
CA GLY A 149 28.92 -1.50 -9.78
C GLY A 149 30.05 -1.96 -8.90
N ASP A 150 31.09 -2.45 -9.56
CA ASP A 150 32.48 -2.46 -9.12
C ASP A 150 32.68 -1.36 -8.04
N PRO A 151 33.28 -1.68 -6.87
CA PRO A 151 33.54 -0.66 -5.85
C PRO A 151 34.25 0.52 -6.52
N PRO A 152 33.89 1.76 -6.19
CA PRO A 152 34.48 2.92 -6.84
C PRO A 152 35.98 2.78 -6.75
N ARG A 153 36.64 2.58 -7.90
CA ARG A 153 38.09 2.62 -8.02
C ARG A 153 38.50 4.02 -7.61
N LEU A 154 38.91 4.16 -6.37
CA LEU A 154 39.49 5.41 -5.90
C LEU A 154 40.72 5.68 -6.78
N PRO A 155 40.74 6.75 -7.59
CA PRO A 155 41.89 7.07 -8.41
C PRO A 155 43.04 7.40 -7.44
N GLY A 156 44.01 6.51 -7.34
CA GLY A 156 45.19 6.71 -6.51
C GLY A 156 45.67 5.53 -5.66
N LEU A 157 44.87 4.43 -5.54
CA LEU A 157 45.32 3.19 -4.88
C LEU A 157 45.68 2.15 -5.97
N ALA A 158 46.59 2.50 -6.90
CA ALA A 158 47.29 1.51 -7.68
C ALA A 158 48.20 0.75 -6.70
N ALA A 159 47.91 -0.56 -6.56
CA ALA A 159 48.78 -1.45 -5.80
C ALA A 159 50.20 -1.35 -6.36
N GLU A 160 51.11 -0.88 -5.53
CA GLU A 160 52.53 -0.95 -5.81
C GLU A 160 52.94 -2.43 -5.84
N PRO A 161 53.52 -2.95 -6.95
CA PRO A 161 53.99 -4.32 -6.97
C PRO A 161 55.27 -4.43 -6.14
N ARG A 162 55.28 -5.36 -5.17
CA ARG A 162 56.51 -5.84 -4.53
C ARG A 162 57.15 -6.88 -5.42
#